data_f2028a1d575160321bd2ce7256fe5067
#
_entry.id   f2028a1d575160321bd2ce7256fe5067
#
_cell.length_a   1.000
_cell.length_b   1.000
_cell.length_c   1.000
_cell.angle_alpha   90.00
_cell.angle_beta   90.00
_cell.angle_gamma   90.00
#
_symmetry.space_group_name_H-M   'P 1'
#
loop_
_entity.id
_entity.type
_entity.pdbx_description
1 polymer ?
#
loop_
_entity_poly.entity_id
_entity_poly.type
_entity_poly.pdbx_seq_one_letter_code
_entity_poly.pdbx_strand_id
1 'polypeptide(L)'
;MSSSPVLKNAADALAYIRKRDVPYVRLGVFDIDGVFRGKYVNRDKFESALEKGLGFCDVVVGWDSNDQLYDNVNVTGWHTGYPDAEVRMVPESMRLIPFEDDLPLFLCEFTGKWEDVCPRGTLRRVLKRAADHGFRVNAAAEFEFFLFEETPHSVREKNYKNLKNITPGFFGYSMLRSSVHADFYRDLLDLGRKMNFEIEGLHTETGPGVLEAAIKVDEALHAADKAALFKTYTKVLAQKRGWMASFMAKSSHEWPGQSGHLHLSLADKKTGRGLFFDAKKKHKMSDTMRWFVGGQQALMPELLAMVASTVNSYSRLIPGFWAPTDSAWAVDNRTTALRVIEGSEKSQRVEYRVAAADINPYLALAAAIGSGLYGIENKIEPGDPQTGNAYEAKLPKNRALPRTLWEAAQKLKASKAARDLFGDVFVDHYAATREWEEREFRRAITDWEMQRYFEII
;
A
#
# COMPACT_ATOMS: atom_id res chain seq x y z
N MET A 1 -28.20 -1.18 -7.22
CA MET A 1 -27.43 -2.44 -7.17
C MET A 1 -26.82 -2.56 -5.79
N SER A 2 -26.95 -3.73 -5.15
CA SER A 2 -26.47 -3.94 -3.76
C SER A 2 -24.94 -4.05 -3.72
N SER A 3 -24.34 -3.54 -2.63
CA SER A 3 -22.95 -3.79 -2.29
C SER A 3 -22.72 -5.29 -2.03
N SER A 4 -21.46 -5.72 -2.07
CA SER A 4 -21.10 -7.09 -1.71
C SER A 4 -21.58 -7.40 -0.28
N PRO A 5 -22.19 -8.57 -0.04
CA PRO A 5 -22.62 -8.93 1.31
C PRO A 5 -21.42 -9.19 2.22
N VAL A 6 -21.61 -8.90 3.52
CA VAL A 6 -20.58 -9.18 4.53
C VAL A 6 -20.83 -10.58 5.09
N LEU A 7 -19.88 -11.48 4.90
CA LEU A 7 -19.86 -12.82 5.47
C LEU A 7 -19.02 -12.81 6.75
N LYS A 8 -19.36 -13.62 7.74
CA LYS A 8 -18.68 -13.61 9.04
C LYS A 8 -17.77 -14.83 9.26
N ASN A 9 -18.03 -15.90 8.53
CA ASN A 9 -17.34 -17.18 8.74
C ASN A 9 -17.49 -18.11 7.53
N ALA A 10 -16.88 -19.27 7.58
CA ALA A 10 -16.92 -20.29 6.52
C ALA A 10 -18.34 -20.82 6.26
N ALA A 11 -19.18 -20.95 7.29
CA ALA A 11 -20.56 -21.42 7.14
C ALA A 11 -21.40 -20.42 6.33
N ASP A 12 -21.25 -19.11 6.60
CA ASP A 12 -21.92 -18.07 5.83
C ASP A 12 -21.47 -18.09 4.36
N ALA A 13 -20.17 -18.27 4.12
CA ALA A 13 -19.61 -18.35 2.76
C ALA A 13 -20.19 -19.55 2.00
N LEU A 14 -20.22 -20.72 2.62
CA LEU A 14 -20.78 -21.92 2.05
C LEU A 14 -22.26 -21.76 1.72
N ALA A 15 -23.04 -21.25 2.67
CA ALA A 15 -24.48 -21.02 2.48
C ALA A 15 -24.73 -20.02 1.35
N TYR A 16 -23.93 -18.96 1.25
CA TYR A 16 -24.06 -17.95 0.21
C TYR A 16 -23.80 -18.52 -1.19
N ILE A 17 -22.70 -19.28 -1.36
CA ILE A 17 -22.32 -19.89 -2.65
C ILE A 17 -23.36 -20.91 -3.10
N ARG A 18 -23.82 -21.77 -2.19
CA ARG A 18 -24.86 -22.78 -2.48
C ARG A 18 -26.21 -22.13 -2.85
N LYS A 19 -26.65 -21.11 -2.10
CA LYS A 19 -27.91 -20.40 -2.37
C LYS A 19 -27.94 -19.73 -3.74
N ARG A 20 -26.79 -19.20 -4.21
CA ARG A 20 -26.66 -18.54 -5.53
C ARG A 20 -26.39 -19.53 -6.65
N ASP A 21 -26.20 -20.79 -6.36
CA ASP A 21 -25.82 -21.84 -7.31
C ASP A 21 -24.60 -21.47 -8.17
N VAL A 22 -23.59 -20.84 -7.51
CA VAL A 22 -22.37 -20.39 -8.21
C VAL A 22 -21.51 -21.60 -8.56
N PRO A 23 -21.12 -21.82 -9.84
CA PRO A 23 -20.37 -23.01 -10.25
C PRO A 23 -18.88 -22.92 -9.91
N TYR A 24 -18.31 -21.72 -9.77
CA TYR A 24 -16.91 -21.46 -9.44
C TYR A 24 -16.75 -20.12 -8.75
N VAL A 25 -15.63 -19.91 -8.06
CA VAL A 25 -15.25 -18.66 -7.38
C VAL A 25 -13.82 -18.30 -7.73
N ARG A 26 -13.44 -17.04 -7.48
CA ARG A 26 -12.04 -16.60 -7.52
C ARG A 26 -11.45 -16.62 -6.13
N LEU A 27 -10.22 -17.14 -6.03
CA LEU A 27 -9.40 -17.09 -4.82
C LEU A 27 -8.09 -16.39 -5.14
N GLY A 28 -7.62 -15.51 -4.24
CA GLY A 28 -6.38 -14.80 -4.47
C GLY A 28 -5.63 -14.41 -3.22
N VAL A 29 -4.32 -14.30 -3.36
CA VAL A 29 -3.36 -13.80 -2.37
C VAL A 29 -2.65 -12.57 -2.93
N PHE A 30 -2.15 -11.71 -2.07
CA PHE A 30 -1.23 -10.63 -2.48
C PHE A 30 0.20 -11.10 -2.24
N ASP A 31 1.04 -10.98 -3.27
CA ASP A 31 2.48 -11.24 -3.16
C ASP A 31 3.21 -10.13 -2.40
N ILE A 32 4.53 -10.27 -2.26
CA ILE A 32 5.37 -9.35 -1.48
C ILE A 32 5.35 -7.91 -2.03
N ASP A 33 5.13 -7.75 -3.33
CA ASP A 33 5.05 -6.46 -4.01
C ASP A 33 3.62 -5.90 -4.09
N GLY A 34 2.64 -6.63 -3.55
CA GLY A 34 1.23 -6.24 -3.57
C GLY A 34 0.52 -6.53 -4.89
N VAL A 35 1.07 -7.40 -5.73
CA VAL A 35 0.38 -7.91 -6.92
C VAL A 35 -0.63 -8.98 -6.50
N PHE A 36 -1.83 -8.88 -7.06
CA PHE A 36 -2.91 -9.81 -6.75
C PHE A 36 -2.78 -11.08 -7.61
N ARG A 37 -2.43 -12.19 -6.98
CA ARG A 37 -2.22 -13.50 -7.60
C ARG A 37 -3.37 -14.43 -7.26
N GLY A 38 -3.92 -15.15 -8.23
CA GLY A 38 -5.09 -15.98 -7.94
C GLY A 38 -5.48 -16.94 -9.03
N LYS A 39 -6.54 -17.69 -8.76
CA LYS A 39 -7.09 -18.71 -9.67
C LYS A 39 -8.60 -18.84 -9.51
N TYR A 40 -9.26 -19.33 -10.54
CA TYR A 40 -10.63 -19.84 -10.46
C TYR A 40 -10.61 -21.24 -9.87
N VAL A 41 -11.56 -21.54 -9.01
CA VAL A 41 -11.81 -22.89 -8.49
C VAL A 41 -13.29 -23.23 -8.62
N ASN A 42 -13.63 -24.47 -8.93
CA ASN A 42 -15.00 -24.93 -8.94
C ASN A 42 -15.58 -25.01 -7.52
N ARG A 43 -16.90 -25.13 -7.41
CA ARG A 43 -17.60 -25.16 -6.13
C ARG A 43 -17.10 -26.27 -5.20
N ASP A 44 -16.92 -27.49 -5.70
CA ASP A 44 -16.47 -28.62 -4.88
C ASP A 44 -15.08 -28.36 -4.27
N LYS A 45 -14.17 -27.78 -5.07
CA LYS A 45 -12.84 -27.40 -4.58
C LYS A 45 -12.92 -26.26 -3.57
N PHE A 46 -13.81 -25.27 -3.79
CA PHE A 46 -14.06 -24.18 -2.85
C PHE A 46 -14.60 -24.72 -1.51
N GLU A 47 -15.60 -25.60 -1.53
CA GLU A 47 -16.17 -26.20 -0.33
C GLU A 47 -15.13 -26.98 0.47
N SER A 48 -14.32 -27.80 -0.21
CA SER A 48 -13.21 -28.52 0.41
C SER A 48 -12.15 -27.56 0.99
N ALA A 49 -11.85 -26.47 0.29
CA ALA A 49 -10.84 -25.49 0.70
C ALA A 49 -11.26 -24.67 1.93
N LEU A 50 -12.56 -24.45 2.15
CA LEU A 50 -13.07 -23.81 3.36
C LEU A 50 -12.76 -24.61 4.63
N GLU A 51 -12.73 -25.94 4.54
CA GLU A 51 -12.49 -26.85 5.67
C GLU A 51 -11.00 -27.17 5.83
N LYS A 52 -10.32 -27.44 4.72
CA LYS A 52 -8.98 -28.06 4.71
C LYS A 52 -7.86 -27.12 4.27
N GLY A 53 -8.22 -25.88 3.89
CA GLY A 53 -7.28 -24.99 3.19
C GLY A 53 -7.03 -25.45 1.75
N LEU A 54 -6.13 -24.74 1.08
CA LEU A 54 -5.68 -25.11 -0.28
C LEU A 54 -4.23 -24.70 -0.48
N GLY A 55 -3.58 -25.28 -1.50
CA GLY A 55 -2.22 -24.96 -1.88
C GLY A 55 -2.15 -23.86 -2.95
N PHE A 56 -1.20 -22.96 -2.77
CA PHE A 56 -0.63 -22.09 -3.79
C PHE A 56 0.85 -22.42 -3.90
N CYS A 57 1.39 -22.51 -5.11
CA CYS A 57 2.83 -22.61 -5.26
C CYS A 57 3.52 -21.49 -4.48
N ASP A 58 4.50 -21.81 -3.63
CA ASP A 58 5.19 -20.85 -2.77
C ASP A 58 6.07 -19.87 -3.56
N VAL A 59 6.22 -20.09 -4.87
CA VAL A 59 6.83 -19.15 -5.80
C VAL A 59 6.20 -17.75 -5.70
N VAL A 60 4.93 -17.65 -5.30
CA VAL A 60 4.22 -16.37 -5.11
C VAL A 60 4.93 -15.47 -4.08
N VAL A 61 5.64 -16.01 -3.12
CA VAL A 61 6.48 -15.23 -2.20
C VAL A 61 7.96 -15.24 -2.59
N GLY A 62 8.30 -15.85 -3.73
CA GLY A 62 9.66 -16.05 -4.24
C GLY A 62 9.97 -15.37 -5.58
N TRP A 63 9.08 -14.52 -6.10
CA TRP A 63 9.29 -13.73 -7.32
C TRP A 63 8.90 -12.27 -7.14
N ASP A 64 9.33 -11.44 -8.08
CA ASP A 64 8.99 -10.03 -8.11
C ASP A 64 7.68 -9.72 -8.86
N SER A 65 7.35 -8.44 -8.99
CA SER A 65 6.16 -7.95 -9.71
C SER A 65 6.16 -8.30 -11.21
N ASN A 66 7.30 -8.74 -11.77
CA ASN A 66 7.47 -9.14 -13.18
C ASN A 66 7.80 -10.63 -13.34
N ASP A 67 7.47 -11.44 -12.35
CA ASP A 67 7.64 -12.90 -12.30
C ASP A 67 9.11 -13.36 -12.41
N GLN A 68 10.07 -12.50 -12.00
CA GLN A 68 11.46 -12.89 -11.92
C GLN A 68 11.76 -13.52 -10.56
N LEU A 69 12.36 -14.71 -10.57
CA LEU A 69 12.64 -15.47 -9.36
C LEU A 69 13.76 -14.83 -8.56
N TYR A 70 13.54 -14.64 -7.27
CA TYR A 70 14.61 -14.24 -6.36
C TYR A 70 15.61 -15.39 -6.16
N ASP A 71 16.90 -15.07 -6.24
CA ASP A 71 18.00 -16.02 -6.04
C ASP A 71 18.73 -15.86 -4.69
N ASN A 72 18.28 -14.91 -3.87
CA ASN A 72 18.91 -14.50 -2.62
C ASN A 72 17.98 -14.56 -1.40
N VAL A 73 16.87 -15.28 -1.48
CA VAL A 73 15.91 -15.50 -0.40
C VAL A 73 15.96 -16.93 0.11
N ASN A 74 15.60 -17.15 1.38
CA ASN A 74 15.70 -18.45 2.03
C ASN A 74 14.35 -19.16 2.24
N VAL A 75 13.23 -18.42 2.22
CA VAL A 75 11.90 -18.97 2.51
C VAL A 75 11.43 -19.90 1.40
N THR A 76 11.74 -19.55 0.15
CA THR A 76 11.39 -20.30 -1.05
C THR A 76 12.48 -20.12 -2.11
N GLY A 77 12.54 -21.01 -3.09
CA GLY A 77 13.54 -20.95 -4.16
C GLY A 77 13.82 -22.32 -4.77
N TRP A 78 14.76 -22.41 -5.71
CA TRP A 78 15.18 -23.69 -6.30
C TRP A 78 15.62 -24.71 -5.23
N HIS A 79 16.18 -24.25 -4.11
CA HIS A 79 16.61 -25.11 -3.00
C HIS A 79 15.45 -25.76 -2.23
N THR A 80 14.23 -25.20 -2.33
CA THR A 80 13.03 -25.81 -1.71
C THR A 80 12.22 -26.64 -2.70
N GLY A 81 12.48 -26.51 -4.02
CA GLY A 81 11.71 -27.13 -5.08
C GLY A 81 10.33 -26.52 -5.31
N TYR A 82 10.06 -25.33 -4.77
CA TYR A 82 8.81 -24.58 -4.90
C TYR A 82 7.55 -25.40 -4.56
N PRO A 83 7.44 -25.96 -3.35
CA PRO A 83 6.26 -26.73 -2.96
C PRO A 83 5.01 -25.83 -2.86
N ASP A 84 3.84 -26.46 -2.76
CA ASP A 84 2.63 -25.73 -2.41
C ASP A 84 2.74 -25.20 -0.98
N ALA A 85 2.57 -23.88 -0.85
CA ALA A 85 2.32 -23.21 0.40
C ALA A 85 0.85 -23.36 0.78
N GLU A 86 0.58 -23.71 2.02
CA GLU A 86 -0.77 -23.75 2.54
C GLU A 86 -1.34 -22.32 2.68
N VAL A 87 -2.57 -22.15 2.20
CA VAL A 87 -3.32 -20.89 2.39
C VAL A 87 -4.70 -21.20 2.96
N ARG A 88 -5.16 -20.30 3.84
CA ARG A 88 -6.55 -20.29 4.32
C ARG A 88 -7.33 -19.19 3.62
N MET A 89 -8.59 -19.48 3.37
CA MET A 89 -9.54 -18.51 2.85
C MET A 89 -10.03 -17.57 3.96
N VAL A 90 -10.28 -16.32 3.60
CA VAL A 90 -10.80 -15.29 4.51
C VAL A 90 -12.25 -14.98 4.11
N PRO A 91 -13.28 -15.61 4.74
CA PRO A 91 -14.69 -15.43 4.35
C PRO A 91 -15.15 -13.97 4.39
N GLU A 92 -14.69 -13.21 5.37
CA GLU A 92 -15.06 -11.79 5.57
C GLU A 92 -14.56 -10.88 4.45
N SER A 93 -13.58 -11.36 3.68
CA SER A 93 -13.02 -10.64 2.54
C SER A 93 -13.86 -10.73 1.28
N MET A 94 -14.94 -11.48 1.26
CA MET A 94 -15.73 -11.74 0.06
C MET A 94 -16.15 -10.44 -0.65
N ARG A 95 -15.92 -10.42 -1.97
CA ARG A 95 -16.35 -9.35 -2.88
C ARG A 95 -17.02 -9.96 -4.10
N LEU A 96 -17.94 -9.21 -4.70
CA LEU A 96 -18.53 -9.55 -5.99
C LEU A 96 -17.81 -8.74 -7.08
N ILE A 97 -17.34 -9.42 -8.12
CA ILE A 97 -16.63 -8.79 -9.24
C ILE A 97 -17.65 -8.37 -10.30
N PRO A 98 -17.97 -7.05 -10.44
CA PRO A 98 -19.03 -6.61 -11.34
C PRO A 98 -18.73 -6.87 -12.82
N PHE A 99 -17.46 -7.02 -13.17
CA PHE A 99 -17.02 -7.29 -14.54
C PHE A 99 -17.11 -8.77 -14.94
N GLU A 100 -17.48 -9.65 -14.00
CA GLU A 100 -17.52 -11.09 -14.14
C GLU A 100 -18.85 -11.63 -13.58
N ASP A 101 -19.98 -10.99 -13.97
CA ASP A 101 -21.35 -11.36 -13.59
C ASP A 101 -21.55 -11.51 -12.07
N ASP A 102 -20.98 -10.58 -11.30
CA ASP A 102 -20.96 -10.61 -9.85
C ASP A 102 -20.36 -11.91 -9.27
N LEU A 103 -19.29 -12.41 -9.89
CA LEU A 103 -18.55 -13.58 -9.43
C LEU A 103 -17.95 -13.34 -8.04
N PRO A 104 -18.14 -14.29 -7.08
CA PRO A 104 -17.53 -14.18 -5.77
C PRO A 104 -16.01 -14.32 -5.81
N LEU A 105 -15.34 -13.39 -5.16
CA LEU A 105 -13.90 -13.34 -4.92
C LEU A 105 -13.63 -13.43 -3.42
N PHE A 106 -12.71 -14.28 -3.01
CA PHE A 106 -12.22 -14.35 -1.63
C PHE A 106 -10.70 -14.11 -1.60
N LEU A 107 -10.25 -13.32 -0.63
CA LEU A 107 -8.84 -13.23 -0.31
C LEU A 107 -8.41 -14.46 0.49
N CYS A 108 -7.16 -14.83 0.31
CA CYS A 108 -6.51 -15.89 1.06
C CYS A 108 -5.25 -15.37 1.76
N GLU A 109 -4.82 -16.05 2.81
CA GLU A 109 -3.59 -15.79 3.56
C GLU A 109 -2.72 -17.03 3.59
N PHE A 110 -1.44 -16.87 3.43
CA PHE A 110 -0.47 -17.94 3.70
C PHE A 110 -0.47 -18.32 5.16
N THR A 111 -0.29 -19.60 5.45
CA THR A 111 -0.24 -20.18 6.80
C THR A 111 1.04 -21.00 7.01
N GLY A 112 1.24 -21.51 8.22
CA GLY A 112 2.44 -22.26 8.57
C GLY A 112 3.70 -21.40 8.44
N LYS A 113 4.79 -21.97 7.93
CA LYS A 113 6.08 -21.25 7.78
C LYS A 113 6.02 -20.04 6.82
N TRP A 114 5.08 -20.00 5.89
CA TRP A 114 4.92 -18.89 4.95
C TRP A 114 4.10 -17.72 5.53
N GLU A 115 3.46 -17.90 6.69
CA GLU A 115 2.76 -16.83 7.40
C GLU A 115 3.70 -15.67 7.75
N ASP A 116 4.96 -15.99 8.05
CA ASP A 116 5.97 -14.98 8.42
C ASP A 116 6.22 -13.96 7.33
N VAL A 117 6.14 -14.36 6.06
CA VAL A 117 6.36 -13.49 4.89
C VAL A 117 5.06 -13.09 4.18
N CYS A 118 3.91 -13.53 4.67
CA CYS A 118 2.61 -13.14 4.13
C CYS A 118 2.33 -11.65 4.42
N PRO A 119 2.14 -10.78 3.41
CA PRO A 119 1.91 -9.36 3.65
C PRO A 119 0.71 -9.09 4.56
N ARG A 120 -0.45 -9.74 4.26
CA ARG A 120 -1.66 -9.59 5.08
C ARG A 120 -1.46 -10.18 6.49
N GLY A 121 -0.72 -11.30 6.61
CA GLY A 121 -0.34 -11.90 7.89
C GLY A 121 0.55 -10.97 8.72
N THR A 122 1.50 -10.30 8.10
CA THR A 122 2.38 -9.32 8.77
C THR A 122 1.57 -8.17 9.36
N LEU A 123 0.65 -7.56 8.60
CA LEU A 123 -0.23 -6.53 9.15
C LEU A 123 -1.10 -7.08 10.29
N ARG A 124 -1.65 -8.28 10.17
CA ARG A 124 -2.48 -8.90 11.20
C ARG A 124 -1.70 -9.10 12.51
N ARG A 125 -0.41 -9.49 12.45
CA ARG A 125 0.45 -9.59 13.66
C ARG A 125 0.63 -8.23 14.34
N VAL A 126 0.87 -7.17 13.59
CA VAL A 126 0.98 -5.80 14.11
C VAL A 126 -0.34 -5.34 14.75
N LEU A 127 -1.47 -5.63 14.10
CA LEU A 127 -2.80 -5.30 14.65
C LEU A 127 -3.13 -6.13 15.90
N LYS A 128 -2.65 -7.37 15.99
CA LYS A 128 -2.76 -8.14 17.22
C LYS A 128 -1.99 -7.47 18.36
N ARG A 129 -0.76 -7.00 18.12
CA ARG A 129 0.03 -6.22 19.10
C ARG A 129 -0.72 -4.98 19.56
N ALA A 130 -1.36 -4.24 18.64
CA ALA A 130 -2.23 -3.12 19.00
C ALA A 130 -3.40 -3.55 19.89
N ALA A 131 -4.05 -4.65 19.53
CA ALA A 131 -5.20 -5.19 20.29
C ALA A 131 -4.83 -5.70 21.68
N ASP A 132 -3.61 -6.21 21.86
CA ASP A 132 -3.06 -6.64 23.17
C ASP A 132 -2.84 -5.42 24.09
N HIS A 133 -2.58 -4.23 23.53
CA HIS A 133 -2.56 -2.95 24.24
C HIS A 133 -3.96 -2.31 24.42
N GLY A 134 -5.02 -2.97 24.00
CA GLY A 134 -6.38 -2.47 24.10
C GLY A 134 -6.76 -1.46 23.01
N PHE A 135 -6.00 -1.40 21.91
CA PHE A 135 -6.25 -0.50 20.80
C PHE A 135 -6.97 -1.18 19.64
N ARG A 136 -7.85 -0.44 18.99
CA ARG A 136 -8.35 -0.68 17.64
C ARG A 136 -7.72 0.37 16.72
N VAL A 137 -7.16 -0.05 15.59
CA VAL A 137 -6.54 0.84 14.64
C VAL A 137 -7.52 1.12 13.49
N ASN A 138 -7.78 2.40 13.22
CA ASN A 138 -8.50 2.83 12.02
C ASN A 138 -7.48 3.38 11.02
N ALA A 139 -7.68 3.04 9.75
CA ALA A 139 -6.83 3.49 8.66
C ALA A 139 -7.64 3.86 7.41
N ALA A 140 -7.08 4.77 6.61
CA ALA A 140 -7.53 5.06 5.25
C ALA A 140 -6.31 5.21 4.36
N ALA A 141 -6.45 4.89 3.09
CA ALA A 141 -5.43 5.11 2.08
C ALA A 141 -5.92 6.11 1.04
N GLU A 142 -5.03 6.97 0.58
CA GLU A 142 -5.26 7.97 -0.44
C GLU A 142 -4.22 7.76 -1.53
N PHE A 143 -4.66 7.40 -2.75
CA PHE A 143 -3.76 7.07 -3.83
C PHE A 143 -3.88 8.04 -4.98
N GLU A 144 -2.74 8.57 -5.40
CA GLU A 144 -2.57 9.20 -6.70
C GLU A 144 -2.23 8.13 -7.75
N PHE A 145 -2.69 8.32 -8.98
CA PHE A 145 -2.39 7.43 -10.10
C PHE A 145 -2.51 8.15 -11.44
N PHE A 146 -1.68 7.73 -12.38
CA PHE A 146 -1.76 8.19 -13.76
C PHE A 146 -2.77 7.39 -14.58
N LEU A 147 -3.43 8.05 -15.51
CA LEU A 147 -4.23 7.43 -16.57
C LEU A 147 -3.65 7.79 -17.93
N PHE A 148 -3.47 6.76 -18.77
CA PHE A 148 -2.95 6.87 -20.13
C PHE A 148 -3.96 6.32 -21.14
N GLU A 149 -4.10 6.97 -22.30
CA GLU A 149 -4.77 6.43 -23.47
C GLU A 149 -3.88 5.39 -24.18
N GLU A 150 -3.55 4.33 -23.44
CA GLU A 150 -2.63 3.27 -23.85
C GLU A 150 -3.19 1.91 -23.44
N THR A 151 -2.72 0.87 -24.12
CA THR A 151 -3.00 -0.52 -23.77
C THR A 151 -1.70 -1.25 -23.38
N PRO A 152 -1.78 -2.46 -22.77
CA PRO A 152 -0.59 -3.28 -22.53
C PRO A 152 0.24 -3.59 -23.78
N HIS A 153 -0.39 -3.58 -24.98
CA HIS A 153 0.30 -3.75 -26.25
C HIS A 153 0.96 -2.44 -26.69
N SER A 154 0.20 -1.35 -26.76
CA SER A 154 0.74 -0.08 -27.27
C SER A 154 1.92 0.46 -26.46
N VAL A 155 1.94 0.29 -25.13
CA VAL A 155 3.09 0.71 -24.32
C VAL A 155 4.34 -0.10 -24.63
N ARG A 156 4.21 -1.39 -24.93
CA ARG A 156 5.34 -2.24 -25.33
C ARG A 156 5.84 -1.90 -26.73
N GLU A 157 4.94 -1.69 -27.70
CA GLU A 157 5.27 -1.24 -29.04
C GLU A 157 6.02 0.09 -29.04
N LYS A 158 5.64 1.00 -28.15
CA LYS A 158 6.30 2.30 -27.93
C LYS A 158 7.56 2.21 -27.06
N ASN A 159 7.92 1.03 -26.60
CA ASN A 159 9.02 0.84 -25.65
C ASN A 159 8.93 1.79 -24.44
N TYR A 160 7.72 1.96 -23.91
CA TYR A 160 7.38 2.85 -22.77
C TYR A 160 7.75 4.33 -22.96
N LYS A 161 7.90 4.79 -24.23
CA LYS A 161 8.22 6.18 -24.58
C LYS A 161 7.02 6.87 -25.22
N ASN A 162 6.92 8.20 -25.08
CA ASN A 162 5.85 9.01 -25.69
C ASN A 162 4.44 8.51 -25.38
N LEU A 163 4.21 8.09 -24.15
CA LEU A 163 2.91 7.63 -23.70
C LEU A 163 1.92 8.80 -23.62
N LYS A 164 0.68 8.56 -24.07
CA LYS A 164 -0.36 9.59 -24.13
C LYS A 164 -1.19 9.57 -22.84
N ASN A 165 -1.06 10.61 -22.01
CA ASN A 165 -1.93 10.81 -20.86
C ASN A 165 -3.36 11.16 -21.30
N ILE A 166 -4.39 10.80 -20.50
CA ILE A 166 -5.80 11.13 -20.80
C ILE A 166 -6.07 12.64 -20.86
N THR A 167 -5.24 13.44 -20.17
CA THR A 167 -5.30 14.91 -20.23
C THR A 167 -3.89 15.49 -20.22
N PRO A 168 -3.62 16.55 -21.01
CA PRO A 168 -2.33 17.25 -20.99
C PRO A 168 -2.25 18.27 -19.85
N GLY A 169 -1.03 18.66 -19.46
CA GLY A 169 -0.78 19.75 -18.54
C GLY A 169 -1.16 19.48 -17.08
N PHE A 170 -0.94 20.47 -16.21
CA PHE A 170 -1.13 20.37 -14.77
C PHE A 170 -2.37 21.16 -14.35
N PHE A 171 -3.43 20.48 -13.93
CA PHE A 171 -4.69 21.10 -13.53
C PHE A 171 -5.32 20.33 -12.37
N GLY A 172 -4.74 20.45 -11.19
CA GLY A 172 -5.29 19.89 -9.95
C GLY A 172 -6.69 20.46 -9.65
N TYR A 173 -7.57 19.65 -9.09
CA TYR A 173 -8.96 19.98 -8.71
C TYR A 173 -9.81 20.55 -9.87
N SER A 174 -9.49 20.22 -11.13
CA SER A 174 -10.18 20.77 -12.31
C SER A 174 -11.54 20.15 -12.54
N MET A 175 -12.60 20.92 -12.27
CA MET A 175 -13.97 20.51 -12.58
C MET A 175 -14.19 20.31 -14.09
N LEU A 176 -13.52 21.11 -14.94
CA LEU A 176 -13.56 20.91 -16.39
C LEU A 176 -13.08 19.51 -16.79
N ARG A 177 -11.90 19.11 -16.28
CA ARG A 177 -11.29 17.83 -16.60
C ARG A 177 -12.11 16.65 -16.11
N SER A 178 -12.58 16.71 -14.86
CA SER A 178 -13.43 15.66 -14.28
C SER A 178 -14.77 15.55 -15.00
N SER A 179 -15.35 16.69 -15.47
CA SER A 179 -16.61 16.67 -16.21
C SER A 179 -16.46 16.06 -17.60
N VAL A 180 -15.33 16.28 -18.30
CA VAL A 180 -15.06 15.65 -19.61
C VAL A 180 -14.97 14.13 -19.49
N HIS A 181 -14.42 13.61 -18.38
CA HIS A 181 -14.29 12.18 -18.12
C HIS A 181 -15.29 11.66 -17.07
N ALA A 182 -16.43 12.32 -16.91
CA ALA A 182 -17.41 12.04 -15.85
C ALA A 182 -17.93 10.59 -15.83
N ASP A 183 -17.94 9.92 -16.97
CA ASP A 183 -18.30 8.50 -17.07
C ASP A 183 -17.27 7.58 -16.40
N PHE A 184 -15.96 7.85 -16.53
CA PHE A 184 -14.92 7.11 -15.80
C PHE A 184 -15.02 7.35 -14.29
N TYR A 185 -15.25 8.59 -13.86
CA TYR A 185 -15.42 8.91 -12.45
C TYR A 185 -16.61 8.15 -11.84
N ARG A 186 -17.78 8.16 -12.53
CA ARG A 186 -18.95 7.40 -12.07
C ARG A 186 -18.67 5.91 -11.97
N ASP A 187 -18.03 5.34 -12.99
CA ASP A 187 -17.75 3.91 -13.03
C ASP A 187 -16.77 3.50 -11.92
N LEU A 188 -15.75 4.32 -11.61
CA LEU A 188 -14.80 4.05 -10.54
C LEU A 188 -15.47 4.16 -9.15
N LEU A 189 -16.30 5.19 -8.93
CA LEU A 189 -17.08 5.36 -7.70
C LEU A 189 -18.08 4.21 -7.51
N ASP A 190 -18.77 3.79 -8.58
CA ASP A 190 -19.70 2.67 -8.57
C ASP A 190 -19.00 1.33 -8.31
N LEU A 191 -17.83 1.13 -8.92
CA LEU A 191 -16.98 -0.03 -8.68
C LEU A 191 -16.57 -0.10 -7.20
N GLY A 192 -16.11 1.02 -6.62
CA GLY A 192 -15.75 1.11 -5.21
C GLY A 192 -16.89 0.71 -4.29
N ARG A 193 -18.10 1.18 -4.56
CA ARG A 193 -19.29 0.84 -3.79
C ARG A 193 -19.66 -0.65 -3.91
N LYS A 194 -19.63 -1.20 -5.12
CA LYS A 194 -19.97 -2.62 -5.35
C LYS A 194 -18.97 -3.59 -4.73
N MET A 195 -17.69 -3.26 -4.76
CA MET A 195 -16.62 -4.09 -4.25
C MET A 195 -16.21 -3.74 -2.80
N ASN A 196 -16.98 -2.92 -2.09
CA ASN A 196 -16.71 -2.49 -0.71
C ASN A 196 -15.32 -1.84 -0.51
N PHE A 197 -14.85 -1.05 -1.49
CA PHE A 197 -13.77 -0.07 -1.31
C PHE A 197 -14.29 1.35 -1.62
N GLU A 198 -15.32 1.77 -0.92
CA GLU A 198 -15.97 3.08 -1.13
C GLU A 198 -14.94 4.21 -1.18
N ILE A 199 -15.06 5.07 -2.19
CA ILE A 199 -14.22 6.24 -2.40
C ILE A 199 -14.97 7.45 -1.88
N GLU A 200 -14.38 8.19 -0.93
CA GLU A 200 -14.97 9.39 -0.32
C GLU A 200 -14.66 10.66 -1.12
N GLY A 201 -13.49 10.69 -1.77
CA GLY A 201 -13.04 11.79 -2.60
C GLY A 201 -12.35 11.29 -3.87
N LEU A 202 -12.64 11.92 -5.00
CA LEU A 202 -12.01 11.62 -6.29
C LEU A 202 -11.88 12.90 -7.09
N HIS A 203 -10.67 13.29 -7.42
CA HIS A 203 -10.38 14.51 -8.16
C HIS A 203 -9.15 14.38 -9.06
N THR A 204 -8.97 15.36 -9.95
CA THR A 204 -7.68 15.52 -10.67
C THR A 204 -6.63 16.07 -9.72
N GLU A 205 -5.40 15.56 -9.81
CA GLU A 205 -4.26 16.03 -9.05
C GLU A 205 -3.20 16.66 -9.97
N THR A 206 -2.10 17.15 -9.38
CA THR A 206 -1.05 17.88 -10.12
C THR A 206 -0.24 16.93 -10.99
N GLY A 207 -0.46 17.01 -12.30
CA GLY A 207 0.20 16.20 -13.30
C GLY A 207 -0.70 15.86 -14.49
N PRO A 208 -0.12 15.48 -15.65
CA PRO A 208 -0.93 15.12 -16.81
C PRO A 208 -1.62 13.77 -16.59
N GLY A 209 -2.95 13.76 -16.65
CA GLY A 209 -3.75 12.55 -16.46
C GLY A 209 -3.72 11.96 -15.06
N VAL A 210 -3.42 12.77 -14.03
CA VAL A 210 -3.36 12.30 -12.65
C VAL A 210 -4.71 12.45 -11.96
N LEU A 211 -5.11 11.39 -11.27
CA LEU A 211 -6.24 11.38 -10.35
C LEU A 211 -5.76 11.00 -8.95
N GLU A 212 -6.46 11.51 -7.94
CA GLU A 212 -6.34 11.09 -6.55
C GLU A 212 -7.67 10.56 -6.04
N ALA A 213 -7.61 9.41 -5.36
CA ALA A 213 -8.76 8.77 -4.74
C ALA A 213 -8.52 8.53 -3.25
N ALA A 214 -9.34 9.16 -2.41
CA ALA A 214 -9.39 8.91 -0.98
C ALA A 214 -10.37 7.77 -0.69
N ILE A 215 -9.87 6.65 -0.16
CA ILE A 215 -10.67 5.49 0.19
C ILE A 215 -11.22 5.67 1.62
N LYS A 216 -12.50 5.40 1.80
CA LYS A 216 -13.19 5.54 3.09
C LYS A 216 -12.51 4.75 4.20
N VAL A 217 -12.35 5.43 5.34
CA VAL A 217 -11.75 4.87 6.56
C VAL A 217 -12.44 3.58 7.00
N ASP A 218 -11.64 2.63 7.49
CA ASP A 218 -12.11 1.38 8.08
C ASP A 218 -11.11 0.90 9.15
N GLU A 219 -11.43 -0.22 9.81
CA GLU A 219 -10.45 -0.95 10.60
C GLU A 219 -9.26 -1.37 9.71
N ALA A 220 -8.03 -1.24 10.22
CA ALA A 220 -6.83 -1.19 9.39
C ALA A 220 -6.61 -2.42 8.48
N LEU A 221 -7.03 -3.64 8.89
CA LEU A 221 -6.91 -4.80 8.01
C LEU A 221 -7.87 -4.72 6.81
N HIS A 222 -9.11 -4.30 7.06
CA HIS A 222 -10.10 -4.06 5.99
C HIS A 222 -9.69 -2.87 5.11
N ALA A 223 -9.09 -1.83 5.69
CA ALA A 223 -8.56 -0.71 4.92
C ALA A 223 -7.44 -1.14 3.98
N ALA A 224 -6.56 -2.06 4.41
CA ALA A 224 -5.53 -2.66 3.55
C ALA A 224 -6.15 -3.49 2.42
N ASP A 225 -7.14 -4.35 2.73
CA ASP A 225 -7.87 -5.14 1.74
C ASP A 225 -8.52 -4.22 0.67
N LYS A 226 -9.19 -3.14 1.10
CA LYS A 226 -9.79 -2.13 0.22
C LYS A 226 -8.74 -1.46 -0.67
N ALA A 227 -7.64 -1.00 -0.09
CA ALA A 227 -6.56 -0.32 -0.80
C ALA A 227 -5.91 -1.22 -1.86
N ALA A 228 -5.64 -2.48 -1.54
CA ALA A 228 -5.04 -3.44 -2.46
C ALA A 228 -6.00 -3.81 -3.62
N LEU A 229 -7.28 -4.02 -3.33
CA LEU A 229 -8.31 -4.27 -4.34
C LEU A 229 -8.57 -3.04 -5.20
N PHE A 230 -8.60 -1.84 -4.62
CA PHE A 230 -8.71 -0.58 -5.36
C PHE A 230 -7.62 -0.47 -6.45
N LYS A 231 -6.34 -0.66 -6.11
CA LYS A 231 -5.24 -0.62 -7.09
C LYS A 231 -5.44 -1.62 -8.22
N THR A 232 -5.84 -2.85 -7.90
CA THR A 232 -6.05 -3.90 -8.89
C THR A 232 -7.23 -3.58 -9.81
N TYR A 233 -8.38 -3.26 -9.23
CA TYR A 233 -9.62 -3.12 -10.02
C TYR A 233 -9.75 -1.77 -10.73
N THR A 234 -9.05 -0.73 -10.28
CA THR A 234 -8.85 0.51 -11.06
C THR A 234 -8.08 0.22 -12.36
N LYS A 235 -7.05 -0.62 -12.32
CA LYS A 235 -6.33 -1.07 -13.54
C LYS A 235 -7.24 -1.88 -14.45
N VAL A 236 -8.07 -2.77 -13.90
CA VAL A 236 -9.05 -3.55 -14.68
C VAL A 236 -10.05 -2.62 -15.36
N LEU A 237 -10.62 -1.66 -14.61
CA LEU A 237 -11.56 -0.68 -15.17
C LEU A 237 -10.93 0.14 -16.31
N ALA A 238 -9.72 0.63 -16.11
CA ALA A 238 -8.98 1.38 -17.13
C ALA A 238 -8.75 0.54 -18.39
N GLN A 239 -8.27 -0.70 -18.26
CA GLN A 239 -8.02 -1.58 -19.41
C GLN A 239 -9.29 -1.94 -20.18
N LYS A 240 -10.43 -2.13 -19.50
CA LYS A 240 -11.72 -2.34 -20.16
C LYS A 240 -12.19 -1.14 -21.01
N ARG A 241 -11.63 0.04 -20.74
CA ARG A 241 -11.86 1.27 -21.52
C ARG A 241 -10.76 1.55 -22.57
N GLY A 242 -9.80 0.65 -22.74
CA GLY A 242 -8.64 0.86 -23.63
C GLY A 242 -7.62 1.84 -23.06
N TRP A 243 -7.61 2.03 -21.73
CA TRP A 243 -6.67 2.88 -21.00
C TRP A 243 -5.77 2.05 -20.09
N MET A 244 -4.70 2.67 -19.59
CA MET A 244 -3.88 2.12 -18.51
C MET A 244 -3.88 3.04 -17.31
N ALA A 245 -4.12 2.46 -16.12
CA ALA A 245 -3.87 3.10 -14.84
C ALA A 245 -2.51 2.65 -14.30
N SER A 246 -1.66 3.61 -13.92
CA SER A 246 -0.35 3.34 -13.34
C SER A 246 -0.23 3.96 -11.95
N PHE A 247 0.16 3.14 -10.97
CA PHE A 247 0.50 3.54 -9.61
C PHE A 247 2.03 3.63 -9.42
N MET A 248 2.78 3.75 -10.49
CA MET A 248 4.23 3.96 -10.45
C MET A 248 4.55 5.26 -9.72
N ALA A 249 5.50 5.24 -8.79
CA ALA A 249 5.79 6.39 -7.93
C ALA A 249 6.27 7.62 -8.70
N LYS A 250 6.97 7.44 -9.82
CA LYS A 250 7.48 8.52 -10.67
C LYS A 250 7.58 8.05 -12.11
N SER A 251 6.75 8.57 -12.99
CA SER A 251 6.72 8.17 -14.42
C SER A 251 7.50 9.12 -15.33
N SER A 252 7.83 10.31 -14.85
CA SER A 252 8.69 11.30 -15.56
C SER A 252 9.39 12.18 -14.54
N HIS A 253 10.62 12.60 -14.83
CA HIS A 253 11.34 13.59 -14.01
C HIS A 253 10.71 14.98 -14.06
N GLU A 254 9.94 15.30 -15.10
CA GLU A 254 9.25 16.59 -15.27
C GLU A 254 7.94 16.70 -14.47
N TRP A 255 7.38 15.58 -14.04
CA TRP A 255 6.07 15.55 -13.37
C TRP A 255 6.22 15.26 -11.89
N PRO A 256 5.29 15.70 -11.04
CA PRO A 256 5.22 15.25 -9.66
C PRO A 256 5.17 13.72 -9.56
N GLY A 257 5.67 13.17 -8.46
CA GLY A 257 5.51 11.74 -8.15
C GLY A 257 4.13 11.45 -7.61
N GLN A 258 3.78 10.17 -7.55
CA GLN A 258 2.49 9.70 -7.05
C GLN A 258 2.62 9.18 -5.63
N SER A 259 1.76 9.66 -4.75
CA SER A 259 1.71 9.27 -3.33
C SER A 259 0.66 8.21 -3.04
N GLY A 260 0.90 7.48 -1.95
CA GLY A 260 -0.05 6.58 -1.32
C GLY A 260 -0.16 6.94 0.16
N HIS A 261 -0.72 8.12 0.47
CA HIS A 261 -0.82 8.60 1.84
C HIS A 261 -1.67 7.69 2.72
N LEU A 262 -1.24 7.49 3.96
CA LEU A 262 -1.95 6.66 4.92
C LEU A 262 -2.42 7.52 6.09
N HIS A 263 -3.71 7.53 6.33
CA HIS A 263 -4.31 8.20 7.49
C HIS A 263 -4.54 7.20 8.60
N LEU A 264 -4.14 7.53 9.82
CA LEU A 264 -4.13 6.62 10.96
C LEU A 264 -4.71 7.28 12.21
N SER A 265 -5.52 6.54 12.94
CA SER A 265 -5.96 6.88 14.29
C SER A 265 -6.14 5.63 15.14
N LEU A 266 -6.05 5.80 16.47
CA LEU A 266 -6.31 4.75 17.43
C LEU A 266 -7.62 5.02 18.17
N ALA A 267 -8.36 3.95 18.44
CA ALA A 267 -9.52 3.97 19.31
C ALA A 267 -9.37 2.91 20.41
N ASP A 268 -10.00 3.15 21.55
CA ASP A 268 -10.14 2.15 22.60
C ASP A 268 -10.96 0.97 22.06
N LYS A 269 -10.41 -0.25 22.19
CA LYS A 269 -11.01 -1.46 21.62
C LYS A 269 -12.38 -1.80 22.21
N LYS A 270 -12.62 -1.44 23.48
CA LYS A 270 -13.87 -1.78 24.19
C LYS A 270 -14.95 -0.72 23.97
N THR A 271 -14.57 0.56 24.05
CA THR A 271 -15.52 1.68 24.02
C THR A 271 -15.66 2.32 22.66
N GLY A 272 -14.68 2.13 21.76
CA GLY A 272 -14.61 2.81 20.46
C GLY A 272 -14.22 4.29 20.54
N ARG A 273 -13.90 4.81 21.73
CA ARG A 273 -13.48 6.20 21.93
C ARG A 273 -12.14 6.46 21.26
N GLY A 274 -12.03 7.58 20.53
CA GLY A 274 -10.77 8.02 19.92
C GLY A 274 -9.69 8.33 20.96
N LEU A 275 -8.48 7.82 20.76
CA LEU A 275 -7.37 7.93 21.71
C LEU A 275 -6.36 9.01 21.33
N PHE A 276 -6.46 9.60 20.15
CA PHE A 276 -5.55 10.64 19.68
C PHE A 276 -5.90 12.04 20.14
N PHE A 277 -7.15 12.25 20.56
CA PHE A 277 -7.67 13.56 20.95
C PHE A 277 -7.59 13.83 22.45
N ASP A 278 -7.08 14.99 22.82
CA ASP A 278 -7.19 15.57 24.18
C ASP A 278 -7.33 17.09 24.08
N ALA A 279 -8.52 17.61 24.35
CA ALA A 279 -8.85 19.04 24.24
C ALA A 279 -7.98 19.96 25.12
N LYS A 280 -7.32 19.42 26.16
CA LYS A 280 -6.49 20.19 27.10
C LYS A 280 -5.03 20.27 26.68
N LYS A 281 -4.59 19.48 25.70
CA LYS A 281 -3.22 19.43 25.23
C LYS A 281 -3.00 20.33 24.02
N LYS A 282 -1.73 20.73 23.82
CA LYS A 282 -1.32 21.48 22.63
C LYS A 282 -1.68 20.69 21.37
N HIS A 283 -2.22 21.33 20.35
CA HIS A 283 -2.71 20.73 19.12
C HIS A 283 -3.74 19.60 19.34
N LYS A 284 -4.41 19.62 20.48
CA LYS A 284 -5.35 18.57 20.93
C LYS A 284 -4.77 17.16 20.85
N MET A 285 -3.45 17.03 20.83
CA MET A 285 -2.76 15.76 20.77
C MET A 285 -2.66 15.14 22.17
N SER A 286 -3.27 13.96 22.34
CA SER A 286 -3.05 13.15 23.53
C SER A 286 -1.59 12.67 23.63
N ASP A 287 -1.18 12.20 24.81
CA ASP A 287 0.14 11.59 24.96
C ASP A 287 0.31 10.35 24.07
N THR A 288 -0.78 9.56 23.92
CA THR A 288 -0.82 8.43 22.99
C THR A 288 -0.50 8.85 21.55
N MET A 289 -1.12 9.94 21.07
CA MET A 289 -0.84 10.44 19.72
C MET A 289 0.59 10.96 19.60
N ARG A 290 1.07 11.71 20.60
CA ARG A 290 2.46 12.23 20.59
C ARG A 290 3.47 11.10 20.47
N TRP A 291 3.37 10.08 21.31
CA TRP A 291 4.27 8.93 21.25
C TRP A 291 4.13 8.13 19.96
N PHE A 292 2.91 8.01 19.42
CA PHE A 292 2.70 7.37 18.13
C PHE A 292 3.45 8.11 17.01
N VAL A 293 3.31 9.44 16.93
CA VAL A 293 4.05 10.28 15.99
C VAL A 293 5.55 10.22 16.23
N GLY A 294 5.97 10.20 17.51
CA GLY A 294 7.39 10.07 17.89
C GLY A 294 8.01 8.77 17.39
N GLY A 295 7.29 7.66 17.52
CA GLY A 295 7.75 6.36 17.03
C GLY A 295 7.82 6.33 15.50
N GLN A 296 6.79 6.87 14.81
CA GLN A 296 6.81 6.99 13.35
C GLN A 296 7.99 7.85 12.87
N GLN A 297 8.25 8.99 13.52
CA GLN A 297 9.37 9.86 13.20
C GLN A 297 10.71 9.17 13.39
N ALA A 298 10.87 8.44 14.48
CA ALA A 298 12.13 7.78 14.84
C ALA A 298 12.47 6.62 13.89
N LEU A 299 11.47 5.78 13.57
CA LEU A 299 11.70 4.56 12.80
C LEU A 299 11.49 4.72 11.28
N MET A 300 10.98 5.88 10.81
CA MET A 300 10.75 6.09 9.37
C MET A 300 11.98 5.82 8.51
N PRO A 301 13.21 6.29 8.84
CA PRO A 301 14.39 5.99 8.05
C PRO A 301 14.76 4.49 8.01
N GLU A 302 14.40 3.73 9.05
CA GLU A 302 14.70 2.29 9.15
C GLU A 302 13.66 1.45 8.40
N LEU A 303 12.40 1.92 8.32
CA LEU A 303 11.29 1.21 7.71
C LEU A 303 10.95 1.72 6.30
N LEU A 304 11.75 2.65 5.74
CA LEU A 304 11.45 3.32 4.47
C LEU A 304 11.23 2.32 3.32
N ALA A 305 12.00 1.22 3.26
CA ALA A 305 11.85 0.20 2.23
C ALA A 305 10.44 -0.42 2.16
N MET A 306 9.67 -0.38 3.25
CA MET A 306 8.29 -0.91 3.28
C MET A 306 7.25 0.08 2.74
N VAL A 307 7.61 1.36 2.59
CA VAL A 307 6.71 2.45 2.16
C VAL A 307 7.22 3.20 0.92
N ALA A 308 8.45 2.93 0.52
CA ALA A 308 9.09 3.31 -0.74
C ALA A 308 9.80 2.05 -1.25
N SER A 309 9.02 1.13 -1.84
CA SER A 309 9.38 -0.27 -1.96
C SER A 309 10.08 -0.64 -3.27
N THR A 310 10.15 0.29 -4.22
CA THR A 310 10.80 0.09 -5.51
C THR A 310 11.95 1.07 -5.71
N VAL A 311 12.88 0.78 -6.62
CA VAL A 311 13.90 1.75 -7.04
C VAL A 311 13.26 3.07 -7.49
N ASN A 312 12.12 2.98 -8.17
CA ASN A 312 11.40 4.14 -8.68
C ASN A 312 10.80 5.02 -7.58
N SER A 313 10.47 4.46 -6.42
CA SER A 313 9.92 5.22 -5.28
C SER A 313 10.89 6.34 -4.83
N TYR A 314 12.20 6.13 -4.93
CA TYR A 314 13.23 7.11 -4.52
C TYR A 314 13.35 8.27 -5.50
N SER A 315 12.94 8.10 -6.75
CA SER A 315 12.83 9.19 -7.72
C SER A 315 11.71 10.18 -7.38
N ARG A 316 10.74 9.78 -6.53
CA ARG A 316 9.70 10.65 -6.00
C ARG A 316 10.20 11.50 -4.82
N LEU A 317 11.09 10.97 -3.97
CA LEU A 317 11.54 11.60 -2.71
C LEU A 317 12.58 12.70 -2.97
N ILE A 318 12.15 13.75 -3.66
CA ILE A 318 12.97 14.92 -4.04
C ILE A 318 12.32 16.21 -3.57
N PRO A 319 13.12 17.22 -3.14
CA PRO A 319 12.57 18.49 -2.65
C PRO A 319 11.71 19.23 -3.70
N GLY A 320 10.65 19.88 -3.25
CA GLY A 320 9.82 20.73 -4.10
C GLY A 320 8.73 20.03 -4.92
N PHE A 321 8.59 18.70 -4.78
CA PHE A 321 7.57 17.91 -5.47
C PHE A 321 6.58 17.24 -4.51
N TRP A 322 6.23 17.91 -3.40
CA TRP A 322 5.26 17.48 -2.39
C TRP A 322 5.59 16.14 -1.71
N ALA A 323 6.82 15.64 -1.88
CA ALA A 323 7.32 14.43 -1.26
C ALA A 323 8.37 14.77 -0.19
N PRO A 324 8.29 14.19 1.01
CA PRO A 324 9.23 14.48 2.09
C PRO A 324 10.60 13.84 1.82
N THR A 325 11.66 14.50 2.30
CA THR A 325 13.05 14.01 2.23
C THR A 325 13.65 13.67 3.58
N ASP A 326 12.87 13.86 4.64
CA ASP A 326 13.21 13.58 6.02
C ASP A 326 11.96 13.14 6.81
N SER A 327 12.14 12.75 8.07
CA SER A 327 11.06 12.31 8.94
C SER A 327 10.45 13.43 9.79
N ALA A 328 10.37 14.66 9.26
CA ALA A 328 9.74 15.79 9.93
C ALA A 328 8.24 15.56 10.14
N TRP A 329 7.72 16.20 11.21
CA TRP A 329 6.29 16.27 11.46
C TRP A 329 5.84 17.72 11.69
N ALA A 330 4.59 17.98 11.42
CA ALA A 330 3.94 19.25 11.74
C ALA A 330 2.42 19.12 11.83
N VAL A 331 1.78 20.17 12.33
CA VAL A 331 0.33 20.32 12.27
C VAL A 331 -0.04 20.98 10.95
N ASP A 332 -0.91 20.32 10.21
CA ASP A 332 -1.52 20.81 8.96
C ASP A 332 -0.54 21.30 7.88
N ASN A 333 0.65 20.70 7.83
CA ASN A 333 1.71 21.06 6.90
C ASN A 333 2.00 19.92 5.89
N ARG A 334 1.71 20.17 4.62
CA ARG A 334 1.88 19.19 3.51
C ARG A 334 3.32 19.04 3.00
N THR A 335 4.28 19.80 3.56
CA THR A 335 5.71 19.65 3.22
C THR A 335 6.44 18.69 4.14
N THR A 336 5.77 18.14 5.18
CA THR A 336 6.35 17.20 6.15
C THR A 336 5.98 15.76 5.86
N ALA A 337 6.76 14.80 6.39
CA ALA A 337 6.50 13.37 6.26
C ALA A 337 5.31 12.90 7.11
N LEU A 338 5.10 13.54 8.26
CA LEU A 338 3.98 13.27 9.15
C LEU A 338 3.19 14.55 9.34
N ARG A 339 1.95 14.56 8.87
CA ARG A 339 1.01 15.66 9.04
C ARG A 339 0.00 15.29 10.10
N VAL A 340 0.03 15.96 11.24
CA VAL A 340 -1.02 15.89 12.25
C VAL A 340 -2.21 16.73 11.77
N ILE A 341 -3.37 16.10 11.68
CA ILE A 341 -4.61 16.76 11.29
C ILE A 341 -5.45 16.93 12.55
N GLU A 342 -5.55 18.20 13.00
CA GLU A 342 -6.37 18.53 14.16
C GLU A 342 -7.85 18.34 13.87
N GLY A 343 -8.57 17.86 14.87
CA GLY A 343 -9.99 17.64 14.72
C GLY A 343 -10.72 17.46 16.05
N SER A 344 -11.78 16.69 16.00
CA SER A 344 -12.53 16.20 17.15
C SER A 344 -12.01 14.82 17.59
N GLU A 345 -12.57 14.26 18.64
CA GLU A 345 -12.29 12.89 19.08
C GLU A 345 -12.42 11.86 17.93
N LYS A 346 -13.34 12.10 16.98
CA LYS A 346 -13.60 11.20 15.86
C LYS A 346 -12.68 11.46 14.63
N SER A 347 -12.08 12.62 14.54
CA SER A 347 -11.37 13.05 13.31
C SER A 347 -9.87 13.35 13.52
N GLN A 348 -9.41 13.44 14.77
CA GLN A 348 -7.98 13.63 15.10
C GLN A 348 -7.17 12.44 14.57
N ARG A 349 -6.19 12.70 13.68
CA ARG A 349 -5.43 11.65 13.00
C ARG A 349 -4.05 12.13 12.57
N VAL A 350 -3.19 11.21 12.23
CA VAL A 350 -1.92 11.48 11.55
C VAL A 350 -1.96 10.95 10.12
N GLU A 351 -1.48 11.75 9.18
CA GLU A 351 -1.25 11.39 7.80
C GLU A 351 0.22 11.07 7.60
N TYR A 352 0.51 9.85 7.14
CA TYR A 352 1.84 9.32 6.84
C TYR A 352 2.12 9.53 5.34
N ARG A 353 2.83 10.62 5.00
CA ARG A 353 2.94 11.16 3.63
C ARG A 353 4.11 10.61 2.82
N VAL A 354 5.06 9.93 3.46
CA VAL A 354 6.24 9.42 2.77
C VAL A 354 5.93 8.26 1.83
N ALA A 355 4.84 7.53 2.09
CA ALA A 355 4.45 6.37 1.31
C ALA A 355 4.15 6.75 -0.15
N ALA A 356 4.70 5.98 -1.09
CA ALA A 356 4.48 6.13 -2.52
C ALA A 356 3.26 5.35 -3.01
N ALA A 357 2.76 5.65 -4.21
CA ALA A 357 1.59 4.96 -4.76
C ALA A 357 1.84 3.48 -5.11
N ASP A 358 3.10 3.11 -5.35
CA ASP A 358 3.52 1.74 -5.70
C ASP A 358 3.56 0.74 -4.52
N ILE A 359 3.34 1.22 -3.29
CA ILE A 359 3.39 0.38 -2.09
C ILE A 359 2.49 -0.86 -2.14
N ASN A 360 2.91 -1.90 -1.38
CA ASN A 360 2.02 -2.93 -0.89
C ASN A 360 1.26 -2.38 0.33
N PRO A 361 -0.07 -2.19 0.27
CA PRO A 361 -0.83 -1.54 1.34
C PRO A 361 -0.73 -2.24 2.70
N TYR A 362 -0.62 -3.57 2.71
CA TYR A 362 -0.47 -4.33 3.95
C TYR A 362 0.85 -4.02 4.65
N LEU A 363 1.95 -4.03 3.89
CA LEU A 363 3.28 -3.78 4.44
C LEU A 363 3.47 -2.32 4.83
N ALA A 364 2.94 -1.40 4.05
CA ALA A 364 3.00 0.02 4.35
C ALA A 364 2.21 0.37 5.63
N LEU A 365 1.00 -0.17 5.79
CA LEU A 365 0.23 -0.02 7.03
C LEU A 365 0.93 -0.72 8.21
N ALA A 366 1.51 -1.90 8.00
CA ALA A 366 2.28 -2.58 9.06
C ALA A 366 3.45 -1.71 9.55
N ALA A 367 4.20 -1.09 8.63
CA ALA A 367 5.30 -0.18 8.98
C ALA A 367 4.82 1.07 9.73
N ALA A 368 3.78 1.74 9.21
CA ALA A 368 3.28 2.98 9.79
C ALA A 368 2.60 2.78 11.15
N ILE A 369 1.87 1.67 11.34
CA ILE A 369 1.22 1.32 12.61
C ILE A 369 2.25 0.77 13.60
N GLY A 370 3.10 -0.16 13.16
CA GLY A 370 4.13 -0.79 13.99
C GLY A 370 5.09 0.24 14.59
N SER A 371 5.58 1.17 13.79
CA SER A 371 6.43 2.27 14.28
C SER A 371 5.71 3.14 15.31
N GLY A 372 4.43 3.45 15.08
CA GLY A 372 3.63 4.20 16.05
C GLY A 372 3.43 3.45 17.37
N LEU A 373 3.14 2.15 17.33
CA LEU A 373 3.00 1.32 18.54
C LEU A 373 4.33 1.25 19.31
N TYR A 374 5.44 1.04 18.60
CA TYR A 374 6.77 1.07 19.22
C TYR A 374 7.03 2.39 19.94
N GLY A 375 6.58 3.51 19.35
CA GLY A 375 6.66 4.82 19.98
C GLY A 375 5.85 4.92 21.27
N ILE A 376 4.64 4.38 21.31
CA ILE A 376 3.79 4.35 22.50
C ILE A 376 4.44 3.48 23.60
N GLU A 377 4.90 2.29 23.26
CA GLU A 377 5.51 1.34 24.20
C GLU A 377 6.77 1.90 24.86
N ASN A 378 7.57 2.64 24.09
CA ASN A 378 8.82 3.24 24.55
C ASN A 378 8.68 4.73 24.93
N LYS A 379 7.46 5.30 24.89
CA LYS A 379 7.16 6.71 25.18
C LYS A 379 8.08 7.67 24.43
N ILE A 380 8.29 7.42 23.14
CA ILE A 380 9.17 8.22 22.30
C ILE A 380 8.48 9.56 22.01
N GLU A 381 9.07 10.64 22.49
CA GLU A 381 8.60 11.99 22.17
C GLU A 381 9.04 12.38 20.75
N PRO A 382 8.15 12.96 19.92
CA PRO A 382 8.57 13.55 18.67
C PRO A 382 9.44 14.78 18.91
N GLY A 383 10.31 15.09 17.96
CA GLY A 383 10.99 16.39 17.96
C GLY A 383 10.00 17.56 17.82
N ASP A 384 10.50 18.80 17.81
CA ASP A 384 9.66 19.97 17.60
C ASP A 384 8.94 19.92 16.23
N PRO A 385 7.68 20.35 16.15
CA PRO A 385 6.95 20.42 14.88
C PRO A 385 7.58 21.48 13.97
N GLN A 386 7.70 21.18 12.70
CA GLN A 386 8.20 22.13 11.71
C GLN A 386 7.20 23.25 11.44
N THR A 387 7.72 24.43 11.20
CA THR A 387 6.95 25.61 10.78
C THR A 387 7.40 26.04 9.39
N GLY A 388 6.46 26.46 8.54
CA GLY A 388 6.76 26.90 7.18
C GLY A 388 7.19 25.77 6.26
N ASN A 389 8.09 26.04 5.32
CA ASN A 389 8.56 25.08 4.31
C ASN A 389 9.56 24.08 4.91
N ALA A 390 9.16 22.82 5.06
CA ALA A 390 10.02 21.79 5.65
C ALA A 390 11.25 21.45 4.78
N TYR A 391 11.21 21.69 3.48
CA TYR A 391 12.38 21.47 2.61
C TYR A 391 13.57 22.38 2.91
N GLU A 392 13.33 23.50 3.59
CA GLU A 392 14.37 24.47 4.01
C GLU A 392 14.85 24.23 5.45
N ALA A 393 14.22 23.30 6.15
CA ALA A 393 14.52 23.02 7.55
C ALA A 393 15.87 22.30 7.70
N LYS A 394 16.66 22.76 8.67
CA LYS A 394 17.90 22.08 9.07
C LYS A 394 17.60 21.04 10.14
N LEU A 395 17.37 19.81 9.73
CA LEU A 395 17.09 18.71 10.64
C LEU A 395 18.36 17.93 11.02
N PRO A 396 18.36 17.24 12.18
CA PRO A 396 19.42 16.32 12.55
C PRO A 396 19.62 15.23 11.48
N LYS A 397 20.88 14.82 11.23
CA LYS A 397 21.21 13.84 10.17
C LYS A 397 20.49 12.51 10.32
N ASN A 398 20.15 12.08 11.53
CA ASN A 398 19.40 10.84 11.78
C ASN A 398 17.92 10.94 11.35
N ARG A 399 17.42 12.11 10.96
CA ARG A 399 16.07 12.32 10.40
C ARG A 399 16.04 12.25 8.87
N ALA A 400 17.20 12.30 8.21
CA ALA A 400 17.28 12.18 6.76
C ALA A 400 16.83 10.78 6.31
N LEU A 401 16.00 10.73 5.28
CA LEU A 401 15.58 9.49 4.67
C LEU A 401 16.69 8.91 3.78
N PRO A 402 16.80 7.57 3.66
CA PRO A 402 17.60 6.92 2.63
C PRO A 402 17.30 7.47 1.24
N ARG A 403 18.30 7.54 0.39
CA ARG A 403 18.18 8.08 -0.98
C ARG A 403 18.06 7.00 -2.05
N THR A 404 18.29 5.75 -1.69
CA THR A 404 18.22 4.61 -2.60
C THR A 404 17.51 3.45 -1.91
N LEU A 405 16.96 2.54 -2.71
CA LEU A 405 16.35 1.31 -2.21
C LEU A 405 17.40 0.46 -1.46
N TRP A 406 18.65 0.46 -1.94
CA TRP A 406 19.74 -0.23 -1.28
C TRP A 406 19.96 0.27 0.15
N GLU A 407 20.13 1.59 0.32
CA GLU A 407 20.31 2.19 1.65
C GLU A 407 19.16 1.86 2.60
N ALA A 408 17.93 1.92 2.08
CA ALA A 408 16.74 1.62 2.87
C ALA A 408 16.68 0.13 3.26
N ALA A 409 17.01 -0.77 2.34
CA ALA A 409 17.07 -2.20 2.60
C ALA A 409 18.12 -2.53 3.68
N GLN A 410 19.32 -1.90 3.63
CA GLN A 410 20.36 -2.09 4.64
C GLN A 410 19.92 -1.57 6.01
N LYS A 411 19.24 -0.42 6.08
CA LYS A 411 18.69 0.09 7.35
C LYS A 411 17.62 -0.83 7.92
N LEU A 412 16.70 -1.33 7.11
CA LEU A 412 15.68 -2.28 7.53
C LEU A 412 16.33 -3.56 8.09
N LYS A 413 17.29 -4.13 7.36
CA LYS A 413 17.99 -5.36 7.73
C LYS A 413 18.73 -5.26 9.07
N ALA A 414 19.30 -4.08 9.34
CA ALA A 414 20.04 -3.79 10.58
C ALA A 414 19.13 -3.37 11.74
N SER A 415 17.86 -3.05 11.49
CA SER A 415 16.95 -2.49 12.48
C SER A 415 16.49 -3.53 13.50
N LYS A 416 16.87 -3.34 14.76
CA LYS A 416 16.37 -4.15 15.89
C LYS A 416 14.85 -3.95 16.10
N ALA A 417 14.37 -2.72 15.90
CA ALA A 417 12.95 -2.41 16.03
C ALA A 417 12.13 -3.10 14.94
N ALA A 418 12.60 -3.14 13.69
CA ALA A 418 11.94 -3.88 12.63
C ALA A 418 11.84 -5.38 12.93
N ARG A 419 12.93 -5.98 13.46
CA ARG A 419 12.95 -7.39 13.87
C ARG A 419 11.98 -7.68 15.02
N ASP A 420 11.90 -6.80 16.00
CA ASP A 420 10.93 -6.90 17.10
C ASP A 420 9.48 -6.79 16.60
N LEU A 421 9.21 -5.90 15.62
CA LEU A 421 7.87 -5.65 15.11
C LEU A 421 7.38 -6.73 14.13
N PHE A 422 8.25 -7.23 13.25
CA PHE A 422 7.87 -8.06 12.11
C PHE A 422 8.45 -9.47 12.13
N GLY A 423 9.46 -9.73 12.98
CA GLY A 423 10.20 -10.98 13.05
C GLY A 423 11.39 -11.04 12.10
N ASP A 424 12.39 -11.86 12.48
CA ASP A 424 13.64 -12.00 11.72
C ASP A 424 13.41 -12.54 10.30
N VAL A 425 12.55 -13.56 10.16
CA VAL A 425 12.26 -14.20 8.88
C VAL A 425 11.69 -13.19 7.88
N PHE A 426 10.74 -12.35 8.30
CA PHE A 426 10.18 -11.30 7.45
C PHE A 426 11.24 -10.28 7.04
N VAL A 427 12.00 -9.76 8.03
CA VAL A 427 12.98 -8.70 7.77
C VAL A 427 14.07 -9.19 6.81
N ASP A 428 14.59 -10.41 7.02
CA ASP A 428 15.63 -10.97 6.16
C ASP A 428 15.09 -11.25 4.75
N HIS A 429 13.90 -11.83 4.64
CA HIS A 429 13.27 -12.10 3.36
C HIS A 429 12.98 -10.80 2.59
N TYR A 430 12.29 -9.84 3.23
CA TYR A 430 11.89 -8.60 2.57
C TYR A 430 13.10 -7.74 2.18
N ALA A 431 14.10 -7.62 3.06
CA ALA A 431 15.35 -6.91 2.73
C ALA A 431 16.05 -7.55 1.52
N ALA A 432 16.14 -8.89 1.48
CA ALA A 432 16.74 -9.60 0.36
C ALA A 432 16.03 -9.35 -0.97
N THR A 433 14.67 -9.30 -0.98
CA THR A 433 13.92 -8.96 -2.20
C THR A 433 14.24 -7.55 -2.71
N ARG A 434 14.45 -6.58 -1.80
CA ARG A 434 14.82 -5.20 -2.17
C ARG A 434 16.28 -5.10 -2.64
N GLU A 435 17.19 -5.86 -2.02
CA GLU A 435 18.58 -5.99 -2.49
C GLU A 435 18.64 -6.59 -3.89
N TRP A 436 17.78 -7.58 -4.17
CA TRP A 436 17.66 -8.21 -5.49
C TRP A 436 17.16 -7.20 -6.55
N GLU A 437 16.10 -6.44 -6.26
CA GLU A 437 15.58 -5.44 -7.18
C GLU A 437 16.61 -4.35 -7.53
N GLU A 438 17.34 -3.85 -6.52
CA GLU A 438 18.41 -2.87 -6.73
C GLU A 438 19.53 -3.45 -7.60
N ARG A 439 19.89 -4.73 -7.40
CA ARG A 439 20.88 -5.44 -8.20
C ARG A 439 20.43 -5.57 -9.66
N GLU A 440 19.19 -5.97 -9.91
CA GLU A 440 18.64 -6.10 -11.26
C GLU A 440 18.54 -4.73 -11.96
N PHE A 441 18.13 -3.70 -11.24
CA PHE A 441 18.13 -2.33 -11.78
C PHE A 441 19.53 -1.89 -12.23
N ARG A 442 20.59 -2.18 -11.46
CA ARG A 442 21.97 -1.82 -11.78
C ARG A 442 22.56 -2.59 -12.96
N ARG A 443 21.90 -3.64 -13.44
CA ARG A 443 22.29 -4.36 -14.67
C ARG A 443 21.79 -3.66 -15.94
N ALA A 444 20.82 -2.76 -15.80
CA ALA A 444 20.30 -2.01 -16.94
C ALA A 444 21.30 -0.91 -17.35
N ILE A 445 21.57 -0.80 -18.65
CA ILE A 445 22.26 0.34 -19.24
C ILE A 445 21.20 1.34 -19.69
N THR A 446 21.20 2.51 -19.10
CA THR A 446 20.17 3.52 -19.33
C THR A 446 20.46 4.37 -20.58
N ASP A 447 19.41 4.92 -21.21
CA ASP A 447 19.57 5.89 -22.31
C ASP A 447 20.44 7.08 -21.89
N TRP A 448 20.36 7.50 -20.61
CA TRP A 448 21.17 8.60 -20.08
C TRP A 448 22.68 8.26 -20.08
N GLU A 449 23.05 7.03 -19.69
CA GLU A 449 24.45 6.58 -19.73
C GLU A 449 24.96 6.51 -21.18
N MET A 450 24.14 5.96 -22.08
CA MET A 450 24.49 5.89 -23.51
C MET A 450 24.71 7.28 -24.09
N GLN A 451 23.79 8.22 -23.87
CA GLN A 451 23.91 9.60 -24.37
C GLN A 451 25.10 10.35 -23.77
N ARG A 452 25.49 10.03 -22.53
CA ARG A 452 26.53 10.76 -21.82
C ARG A 452 27.93 10.23 -22.07
N TYR A 453 28.09 8.92 -22.22
CA TYR A 453 29.41 8.29 -22.17
C TYR A 453 29.84 7.63 -23.48
N PHE A 454 28.90 7.21 -24.33
CA PHE A 454 29.19 6.33 -25.48
C PHE A 454 30.24 6.89 -26.48
N GLU A 455 30.23 8.19 -26.72
CA GLU A 455 31.15 8.82 -27.64
C GLU A 455 32.44 9.29 -26.96
N ILE A 456 32.36 9.78 -25.73
CA ILE A 456 33.42 10.56 -25.09
C ILE A 456 34.34 9.73 -24.19
N ILE A 457 33.83 8.66 -23.62
CA ILE A 457 34.59 7.75 -22.76
C ILE A 457 34.70 6.38 -23.39
#